data_2fbf2bd7189ded441456f10a15fa4dbd
#
_entry.id   2fbf2bd7189ded441456f10a15fa4dbd
#
_cell.length_a   1.000
_cell.length_b   1.000
_cell.length_c   1.000
_cell.angle_alpha   90.00
_cell.angle_beta   90.00
_cell.angle_gamma   90.00
#
_symmetry.space_group_name_H-M   'P 1'
#
loop_
_entity.id
_entity.type
_entity.pdbx_description
1 polymer ?
#
loop_
_entity_poly.entity_id
_entity_poly.type
_entity_poly.pdbx_seq_one_letter_code
_entity_poly.pdbx_strand_id
1 'polypeptide(L)'
;RAGLLLLPAPVQSVLLGKAAAGLCIILTAQLLFLPAAIVFLGQSLGDGWPLALLALVLTDVGMASLGSLLGALSQGQAARESLLSIVLFPLIIPILLAGIRVCAGGFSEALPEGVESWLGIAVAFDAVFLAAGLVLFPFVFSGDE
;
A
#
# COMPACT_ATOMS: atom_id res chain seq x y z
N ARG A 1 9.39 19.73 -8.12
CA ARG A 1 9.67 19.66 -6.70
C ARG A 1 9.86 21.02 -6.05
N ALA A 2 10.65 21.89 -6.65
CA ALA A 2 10.76 23.28 -6.19
C ALA A 2 9.40 23.96 -6.13
N GLY A 3 8.50 23.66 -7.08
CA GLY A 3 7.14 24.18 -7.06
C GLY A 3 6.31 23.69 -5.88
N LEU A 4 6.54 22.48 -5.40
CA LEU A 4 5.85 21.93 -4.23
C LEU A 4 6.25 22.65 -2.94
N LEU A 5 7.51 23.10 -2.85
CA LEU A 5 8.00 23.84 -1.70
C LEU A 5 7.41 25.27 -1.62
N LEU A 6 6.93 25.78 -2.75
CA LEU A 6 6.30 27.09 -2.79
C LEU A 6 4.81 27.06 -2.46
N LEU A 7 4.20 25.89 -2.36
CA LEU A 7 2.80 25.75 -2.00
C LEU A 7 2.59 26.04 -0.51
N PRO A 8 1.49 26.73 -0.15
CA PRO A 8 1.18 27.03 1.24
C PRO A 8 0.61 25.82 2.01
N ALA A 9 1.04 24.61 1.66
CA ALA A 9 0.55 23.37 2.24
C ALA A 9 1.65 22.70 3.08
N PRO A 10 1.30 22.03 4.21
CA PRO A 10 2.27 21.23 4.95
C PRO A 10 2.86 20.12 4.08
N VAL A 11 4.11 19.77 4.35
CA VAL A 11 4.80 18.69 3.62
C VAL A 11 4.06 17.37 3.78
N GLN A 12 3.46 17.10 4.94
CA GLN A 12 2.65 15.91 5.18
C GLN A 12 1.46 15.82 4.21
N SER A 13 0.87 16.96 3.83
CA SER A 13 -0.21 16.98 2.84
C SER A 13 0.28 16.52 1.46
N VAL A 14 1.52 16.81 1.11
CA VAL A 14 2.12 16.35 -0.14
C VAL A 14 2.26 14.82 -0.14
N LEU A 15 2.75 14.25 0.97
CA LEU A 15 2.85 12.79 1.12
C LEU A 15 1.48 12.14 1.01
N LEU A 16 0.51 12.64 1.77
CA LEU A 16 -0.85 12.10 1.76
C LEU A 16 -1.49 12.22 0.37
N GLY A 17 -1.25 13.33 -0.33
CA GLY A 17 -1.73 13.50 -1.70
C GLY A 17 -1.13 12.49 -2.67
N LYS A 18 0.17 12.23 -2.57
CA LYS A 18 0.84 11.23 -3.40
C LYS A 18 0.35 9.82 -3.09
N ALA A 19 0.23 9.49 -1.82
CA ALA A 19 -0.29 8.19 -1.40
C ALA A 19 -1.74 8.01 -1.85
N ALA A 20 -2.58 9.03 -1.71
CA ALA A 20 -3.96 9.00 -2.16
C ALA A 20 -4.06 8.82 -3.69
N ALA A 21 -3.22 9.52 -4.46
CA ALA A 21 -3.18 9.37 -5.91
C ALA A 21 -2.79 7.95 -6.31
N GLY A 22 -1.74 7.40 -5.68
CA GLY A 22 -1.32 6.02 -5.91
C GLY A 22 -2.41 5.02 -5.55
N LEU A 23 -3.06 5.23 -4.42
CA LEU A 23 -4.17 4.41 -3.97
C LEU A 23 -5.34 4.44 -4.96
N CYS A 24 -5.70 5.61 -5.48
CA CYS A 24 -6.75 5.74 -6.49
C CYS A 24 -6.42 4.96 -7.76
N ILE A 25 -5.18 5.02 -8.22
CA ILE A 25 -4.73 4.27 -9.39
C ILE A 25 -4.86 2.76 -9.14
N ILE A 26 -4.39 2.28 -7.99
CA ILE A 26 -4.45 0.87 -7.62
C ILE A 26 -5.91 0.40 -7.52
N LEU A 27 -6.76 1.17 -6.84
CA LEU A 27 -8.18 0.84 -6.68
C LEU A 27 -8.91 0.81 -8.03
N THR A 28 -8.60 1.74 -8.93
CA THR A 28 -9.19 1.76 -10.27
C THR A 28 -8.79 0.50 -11.05
N ALA A 29 -7.51 0.15 -10.99
CA ALA A 29 -7.01 -1.06 -11.64
C ALA A 29 -7.68 -2.32 -11.07
N GLN A 30 -7.85 -2.40 -9.75
CA GLN A 30 -8.53 -3.52 -9.09
C GLN A 30 -10.01 -3.59 -9.44
N LEU A 31 -10.68 -2.46 -9.55
CA LEU A 31 -12.08 -2.41 -9.93
C LEU A 31 -12.32 -3.03 -11.30
N LEU A 32 -11.37 -2.89 -12.20
CA LEU A 32 -11.40 -3.51 -13.53
C LEU A 32 -10.94 -4.97 -13.49
N PHE A 33 -9.89 -5.25 -12.73
CA PHE A 33 -9.23 -6.57 -12.70
C PHE A 33 -10.03 -7.61 -11.91
N LEU A 34 -10.61 -7.25 -10.76
CA LEU A 34 -11.28 -8.23 -9.88
C LEU A 34 -12.46 -8.92 -10.55
N PRO A 35 -13.41 -8.18 -11.18
CA PRO A 35 -14.51 -8.85 -11.87
C PRO A 35 -14.01 -9.77 -12.99
N ALA A 36 -13.01 -9.33 -13.74
CA ALA A 36 -12.43 -10.15 -14.80
C ALA A 36 -11.78 -11.41 -14.25
N ALA A 37 -11.03 -11.30 -13.14
CA ALA A 37 -10.41 -12.44 -12.50
C ALA A 37 -11.44 -13.44 -11.98
N ILE A 38 -12.51 -12.97 -11.36
CA ILE A 38 -13.60 -13.83 -10.86
C ILE A 38 -14.23 -14.59 -12.01
N VAL A 39 -14.54 -13.92 -13.12
CA VAL A 39 -15.18 -14.55 -14.27
C VAL A 39 -14.23 -15.53 -14.97
N PHE A 40 -13.00 -15.10 -15.29
CA PHE A 40 -12.07 -15.91 -16.07
C PHE A 40 -11.46 -17.07 -15.29
N LEU A 41 -11.25 -16.90 -13.99
CA LEU A 41 -10.69 -17.95 -13.15
C LEU A 41 -11.76 -18.84 -12.51
N GLY A 42 -13.05 -18.52 -12.74
CA GLY A 42 -14.15 -19.31 -12.19
C GLY A 42 -14.20 -19.28 -10.66
N GLN A 43 -13.75 -18.20 -10.05
CA GLN A 43 -13.77 -18.08 -8.60
C GLN A 43 -15.18 -17.82 -8.08
N SER A 44 -15.51 -18.46 -6.95
CA SER A 44 -16.76 -18.17 -6.25
C SER A 44 -16.55 -17.10 -5.18
N LEU A 45 -17.60 -16.31 -4.95
CA LEU A 45 -17.59 -15.39 -3.82
C LEU A 45 -18.09 -16.16 -2.60
N GLY A 46 -17.16 -16.48 -1.69
CA GLY A 46 -17.51 -17.06 -0.39
C GLY A 46 -18.08 -16.00 0.55
N ASP A 47 -18.59 -16.44 1.70
CA ASP A 47 -19.17 -15.54 2.70
C ASP A 47 -18.18 -14.53 3.27
N GLY A 48 -16.88 -14.79 3.14
CA GLY A 48 -15.81 -13.91 3.61
C GLY A 48 -15.42 -12.78 2.65
N TRP A 49 -16.17 -12.57 1.56
CA TRP A 49 -15.80 -11.54 0.57
C TRP A 49 -15.65 -10.12 1.15
N PRO A 50 -16.43 -9.69 2.16
CA PRO A 50 -16.21 -8.35 2.72
C PRO A 50 -14.86 -8.22 3.42
N LEU A 51 -14.41 -9.28 4.12
CA LEU A 51 -13.08 -9.29 4.74
C LEU A 51 -11.97 -9.32 3.69
N ALA A 52 -12.19 -10.02 2.59
CA ALA A 52 -11.24 -10.03 1.47
C ALA A 52 -11.09 -8.63 0.86
N LEU A 53 -12.19 -7.92 0.66
CA LEU A 53 -12.13 -6.55 0.16
C LEU A 53 -11.44 -5.61 1.15
N LEU A 54 -11.72 -5.77 2.44
CA LEU A 54 -11.02 -4.99 3.47
C LEU A 54 -9.52 -5.25 3.43
N ALA A 55 -9.11 -6.50 3.32
CA ALA A 55 -7.69 -6.87 3.24
C ALA A 55 -7.04 -6.29 1.98
N LEU A 56 -7.74 -6.28 0.85
CA LEU A 56 -7.25 -5.65 -0.38
C LEU A 56 -7.02 -4.15 -0.19
N VAL A 57 -7.97 -3.45 0.40
CA VAL A 57 -7.84 -2.02 0.66
C VAL A 57 -6.68 -1.74 1.61
N LEU A 58 -6.54 -2.51 2.68
CA LEU A 58 -5.42 -2.36 3.62
C LEU A 58 -4.08 -2.61 2.93
N THR A 59 -4.00 -3.62 2.08
CA THR A 59 -2.79 -3.91 1.29
C THR A 59 -2.46 -2.73 0.37
N ASP A 60 -3.45 -2.19 -0.30
CA ASP A 60 -3.27 -1.05 -1.21
C ASP A 60 -2.80 0.20 -0.47
N VAL A 61 -3.37 0.49 0.69
CA VAL A 61 -2.94 1.61 1.53
C VAL A 61 -1.50 1.43 1.97
N GLY A 62 -1.13 0.24 2.41
CA GLY A 62 0.24 -0.08 2.80
C GLY A 62 1.23 0.10 1.66
N MET A 63 0.89 -0.42 0.49
CA MET A 63 1.73 -0.31 -0.70
C MET A 63 1.87 1.14 -1.18
N ALA A 64 0.78 1.89 -1.19
CA ALA A 64 0.80 3.29 -1.60
C ALA A 64 1.62 4.15 -0.63
N SER A 65 1.47 3.93 0.66
CA SER A 65 2.20 4.66 1.70
C SER A 65 3.69 4.37 1.64
N LEU A 66 4.04 3.08 1.58
CA LEU A 66 5.43 2.65 1.52
C LEU A 66 6.09 3.10 0.21
N GLY A 67 5.39 2.95 -0.91
CA GLY A 67 5.89 3.37 -2.21
C GLY A 67 6.14 4.86 -2.28
N SER A 68 5.23 5.68 -1.74
CA SER A 68 5.39 7.13 -1.69
C SER A 68 6.58 7.55 -0.84
N LEU A 69 6.75 6.91 0.33
CA LEU A 69 7.88 7.21 1.21
C LEU A 69 9.21 6.81 0.58
N LEU A 70 9.32 5.59 0.08
CA LEU A 70 10.55 5.10 -0.54
C LEU A 70 10.85 5.84 -1.84
N GLY A 71 9.84 6.21 -2.60
CA GLY A 71 10.01 7.03 -3.79
C GLY A 71 10.62 8.39 -3.46
N ALA A 72 10.17 9.02 -2.38
CA ALA A 72 10.72 10.29 -1.93
C ALA A 72 12.16 10.13 -1.42
N LEU A 73 12.43 9.10 -0.62
CA LEU A 73 13.75 8.83 -0.07
C LEU A 73 14.79 8.53 -1.15
N SER A 74 14.37 7.95 -2.27
CA SER A 74 15.27 7.55 -3.35
C SER A 74 15.46 8.62 -4.42
N GLN A 75 14.80 9.76 -4.32
CA GLN A 75 14.97 10.85 -5.27
C GLN A 75 16.41 11.38 -5.29
N GLY A 76 16.95 11.55 -6.47
CA GLY A 76 18.32 12.04 -6.64
C GLY A 76 19.41 11.00 -6.44
N GLN A 77 19.04 9.77 -6.09
CA GLN A 77 20.02 8.69 -5.94
C GLN A 77 20.38 8.10 -7.30
N ALA A 78 21.67 7.89 -7.56
CA ALA A 78 22.15 7.29 -8.80
C ALA A 78 21.67 5.85 -8.97
N ALA A 79 21.51 5.11 -7.86
CA ALA A 79 21.09 3.72 -7.85
C ALA A 79 19.62 3.58 -7.38
N ARG A 80 18.76 4.51 -7.79
CA ARG A 80 17.36 4.56 -7.33
C ARG A 80 16.61 3.25 -7.53
N GLU A 81 16.71 2.65 -8.71
CA GLU A 81 16.01 1.40 -9.01
C GLU A 81 16.49 0.25 -8.14
N SER A 82 17.81 0.13 -7.95
CA SER A 82 18.38 -0.90 -7.08
C SER A 82 17.99 -0.69 -5.62
N LEU A 83 18.01 0.55 -5.16
CA LEU A 83 17.59 0.89 -3.80
C LEU A 83 16.14 0.53 -3.55
N LEU A 84 15.25 0.92 -4.48
CA LEU A 84 13.84 0.59 -4.38
C LEU A 84 13.62 -0.92 -4.36
N SER A 85 14.28 -1.66 -5.24
CA SER A 85 14.12 -3.11 -5.30
C SER A 85 14.63 -3.81 -4.05
N ILE A 86 15.82 -3.44 -3.57
CA ILE A 86 16.43 -4.09 -2.42
C ILE A 86 15.65 -3.82 -1.13
N VAL A 87 15.17 -2.59 -0.95
CA VAL A 87 14.47 -2.20 0.29
C VAL A 87 12.99 -2.50 0.21
N LEU A 88 12.36 -2.22 -0.93
CA LEU A 88 10.91 -2.34 -1.08
C LEU A 88 10.42 -3.79 -0.97
N PHE A 89 11.06 -4.72 -1.69
CA PHE A 89 10.58 -6.10 -1.72
C PHE A 89 10.48 -6.76 -0.34
N PRO A 90 11.52 -6.73 0.51
CA PRO A 90 11.39 -7.30 1.84
C PRO A 90 10.32 -6.62 2.70
N LEU A 91 10.16 -5.32 2.54
CA LEU A 91 9.21 -4.55 3.34
C LEU A 91 7.75 -4.81 2.97
N ILE A 92 7.45 -5.11 1.70
CA ILE A 92 6.07 -5.38 1.29
C ILE A 92 5.62 -6.82 1.58
N ILE A 93 6.54 -7.74 1.87
CA ILE A 93 6.20 -9.14 2.10
C ILE A 93 5.13 -9.32 3.18
N PRO A 94 5.23 -8.72 4.37
CA PRO A 94 4.21 -8.92 5.40
C PRO A 94 2.81 -8.49 4.97
N ILE A 95 2.69 -7.34 4.31
CA ILE A 95 1.38 -6.85 3.89
C ILE A 95 0.81 -7.69 2.74
N LEU A 96 1.65 -8.13 1.82
CA LEU A 96 1.22 -9.00 0.74
C LEU A 96 0.77 -10.36 1.25
N LEU A 97 1.51 -10.94 2.21
CA LEU A 97 1.11 -12.22 2.80
C LEU A 97 -0.24 -12.11 3.52
N ALA A 98 -0.43 -11.06 4.29
CA ALA A 98 -1.71 -10.81 4.96
C ALA A 98 -2.84 -10.69 3.95
N GLY A 99 -2.65 -9.88 2.90
CA GLY A 99 -3.63 -9.71 1.84
C GLY A 99 -3.97 -11.01 1.12
N ILE A 100 -2.95 -11.77 0.72
CA ILE A 100 -3.12 -13.05 0.01
C ILE A 100 -3.89 -14.05 0.90
N ARG A 101 -3.52 -14.16 2.16
CA ARG A 101 -4.15 -15.12 3.08
C ARG A 101 -5.63 -14.81 3.28
N VAL A 102 -5.96 -13.55 3.53
CA VAL A 102 -7.35 -13.16 3.75
C VAL A 102 -8.16 -13.24 2.47
N CYS A 103 -7.60 -12.81 1.32
CA CYS A 103 -8.28 -12.90 0.04
C CYS A 103 -8.53 -14.35 -0.39
N ALA A 104 -7.54 -15.22 -0.22
CA ALA A 104 -7.70 -16.64 -0.56
C ALA A 104 -8.84 -17.29 0.24
N GLY A 105 -8.94 -16.95 1.53
CA GLY A 105 -10.04 -17.44 2.36
C GLY A 105 -11.38 -16.77 2.03
N GLY A 106 -11.38 -15.47 1.77
CA GLY A 106 -12.60 -14.70 1.49
C GLY A 106 -13.26 -15.04 0.18
N PHE A 107 -12.48 -15.44 -0.82
CA PHE A 107 -12.99 -15.89 -2.13
C PHE A 107 -13.12 -17.40 -2.23
N SER A 108 -13.00 -18.11 -1.13
CA SER A 108 -13.24 -19.55 -1.01
C SER A 108 -14.34 -19.81 0.02
N GLU A 109 -14.63 -21.09 0.28
CA GLU A 109 -15.72 -21.46 1.18
C GLU A 109 -15.42 -21.22 2.66
N ALA A 110 -14.15 -21.04 3.02
CA ALA A 110 -13.77 -20.89 4.43
C ALA A 110 -12.65 -19.86 4.59
N LEU A 111 -12.81 -18.99 5.58
CA LEU A 111 -11.76 -18.07 5.97
C LEU A 111 -10.59 -18.84 6.60
N PRO A 112 -9.35 -18.36 6.42
CA PRO A 112 -8.20 -19.02 7.03
C PRO A 112 -8.25 -18.89 8.54
N GLU A 113 -7.64 -19.87 9.24
CA GLU A 113 -7.44 -19.77 10.68
C GLU A 113 -6.59 -18.53 10.99
N GLY A 114 -6.96 -17.83 12.03
CA GLY A 114 -6.23 -16.65 12.46
C GLY A 114 -6.41 -15.44 11.53
N VAL A 115 -7.53 -15.33 10.80
CA VAL A 115 -7.81 -14.20 9.92
C VAL A 115 -7.66 -12.86 10.65
N GLU A 116 -8.05 -12.81 11.92
CA GLU A 116 -7.91 -11.60 12.75
C GLU A 116 -6.46 -11.20 12.93
N SER A 117 -5.56 -12.18 13.11
CA SER A 117 -4.12 -11.92 13.19
C SER A 117 -3.56 -11.40 11.88
N TRP A 118 -3.99 -11.93 10.74
CA TRP A 118 -3.57 -11.44 9.44
C TRP A 118 -4.05 -10.01 9.17
N LEU A 119 -5.31 -9.72 9.53
CA LEU A 119 -5.84 -8.35 9.44
C LEU A 119 -5.09 -7.41 10.40
N GLY A 120 -4.78 -7.89 11.60
CA GLY A 120 -3.98 -7.15 12.56
C GLY A 120 -2.59 -6.79 12.03
N ILE A 121 -1.93 -7.73 11.33
CA ILE A 121 -0.65 -7.47 10.67
C ILE A 121 -0.79 -6.37 9.61
N ALA A 122 -1.85 -6.43 8.80
CA ALA A 122 -2.08 -5.42 7.76
C ALA A 122 -2.32 -4.03 8.36
N VAL A 123 -3.14 -3.94 9.40
CA VAL A 123 -3.42 -2.67 10.08
C VAL A 123 -2.16 -2.13 10.74
N ALA A 124 -1.39 -2.97 11.42
CA ALA A 124 -0.14 -2.56 12.06
C ALA A 124 0.88 -2.06 11.03
N PHE A 125 1.01 -2.76 9.92
CA PHE A 125 1.89 -2.34 8.82
C PHE A 125 1.50 -0.95 8.30
N ASP A 126 0.22 -0.75 8.02
CA ASP A 126 -0.30 0.51 7.50
C ASP A 126 -0.06 1.64 8.51
N ALA A 127 -0.34 1.40 9.79
CA ALA A 127 -0.15 2.38 10.85
C ALA A 127 1.32 2.78 10.99
N VAL A 128 2.23 1.80 10.99
CA VAL A 128 3.67 2.05 11.14
C VAL A 128 4.20 2.86 9.95
N PHE A 129 3.88 2.46 8.72
CA PHE A 129 4.44 3.13 7.55
C PHE A 129 3.77 4.47 7.25
N LEU A 130 2.49 4.64 7.57
CA LEU A 130 1.86 5.96 7.51
C LEU A 130 2.48 6.91 8.53
N ALA A 131 2.64 6.46 9.78
CA ALA A 131 3.25 7.26 10.83
C ALA A 131 4.70 7.60 10.49
N ALA A 132 5.47 6.64 10.03
CA ALA A 132 6.85 6.86 9.60
C ALA A 132 6.92 7.85 8.44
N GLY A 133 6.02 7.73 7.48
CA GLY A 133 5.94 8.66 6.35
C GLY A 133 5.65 10.07 6.79
N LEU A 134 4.66 10.25 7.66
CA LEU A 134 4.28 11.57 8.17
C LEU A 134 5.39 12.23 9.00
N VAL A 135 6.15 11.43 9.74
CA VAL A 135 7.26 11.93 10.57
C VAL A 135 8.49 12.22 9.72
N LEU A 136 8.85 11.33 8.81
CA LEU A 136 10.11 11.39 8.06
C LEU A 136 10.03 12.27 6.80
N PHE A 137 8.85 12.41 6.21
CA PHE A 137 8.69 13.09 4.93
C PHE A 137 9.15 14.56 4.96
N PRO A 138 8.87 15.35 6.03
CA PRO A 138 9.38 16.71 6.12
C PRO A 138 10.92 16.77 6.08
N PHE A 139 11.59 15.81 6.72
CA PHE A 139 13.06 15.75 6.74
C PHE A 139 13.62 15.44 5.35
N VAL A 140 12.94 14.60 4.57
CA VAL A 140 13.34 14.30 3.20
C VAL A 140 13.27 15.56 2.33
N PHE A 141 12.19 16.33 2.45
CA PHE A 141 12.03 17.57 1.69
C PHE A 141 13.04 18.63 2.14
N SER A 142 13.28 18.76 3.45
CA SER A 142 14.23 19.74 3.99
C SER A 142 15.68 19.42 3.61
N GLY A 143 16.02 18.14 3.56
CA GLY A 143 17.36 17.69 3.22
C GLY A 143 17.77 17.94 1.77
N ASP A 144 16.82 18.29 0.90
CA ASP A 144 17.05 18.50 -0.52
C ASP A 144 17.22 19.98 -0.89
N GLU A 145 17.17 20.85 0.08
CA GLU A 145 17.48 22.26 -0.09
C GLU A 145 19.00 22.48 0.03
#